data_257d53a8c59ce1201930916f31e417dd
#
_entry.id   257d53a8c59ce1201930916f31e417dd
#
_cell.length_a   1.000
_cell.length_b   1.000
_cell.length_c   1.000
_cell.angle_alpha   90.00
_cell.angle_beta   90.00
_cell.angle_gamma   90.00
#
_symmetry.space_group_name_H-M   'P 1'
#
loop_
_entity.id
_entity.type
_entity.pdbx_description
1 polymer ?
#
loop_
_entity_poly.entity_id
_entity_poly.type
_entity_poly.pdbx_seq_one_letter_code
_entity_poly.pdbx_strand_id
1 'polypeptide(L)'
;AQTLISTKGNLTDTAVLESWKTHVLPLSELKRGGASEREAAANIRRGILPPLSGIYNSHYMSDGAAMRVTPIGIVCAGDPERAAYLADIDARISHSRDGLWSAQPVAVSVAMAMAGATVDEIYQAAINVTPKDSWMRFTLSKALSIIEEKKTLEESWKPLHDALWTEYKSVAPEAVPSALAILKLTDGDFKRGIIYSGNFGRD
;
A
#
# COMPACT_ATOMS: atom_id res chain seq x y z
N ALA A 1 -7.98 7.36 9.39
CA ALA A 1 -9.24 6.99 10.04
C ALA A 1 -10.05 8.22 10.46
N GLN A 2 -9.48 9.12 11.28
CA GLN A 2 -10.21 10.30 11.80
C GLN A 2 -10.76 11.19 10.68
N THR A 3 -9.99 11.43 9.63
CA THR A 3 -10.42 12.19 8.45
C THR A 3 -11.59 11.51 7.73
N LEU A 4 -11.55 10.19 7.56
CA LEU A 4 -12.65 9.43 6.96
C LEU A 4 -13.95 9.55 7.79
N ILE A 5 -13.84 9.53 9.13
CA ILE A 5 -14.98 9.71 10.03
C ILE A 5 -15.58 11.12 9.88
N SER A 6 -14.74 12.14 9.94
CA SER A 6 -15.20 13.55 9.87
C SER A 6 -15.80 13.92 8.52
N THR A 7 -15.31 13.30 7.43
CA THR A 7 -15.82 13.50 6.06
C THR A 7 -16.93 12.51 5.68
N LYS A 8 -17.36 11.64 6.60
CA LYS A 8 -18.34 10.57 6.34
C LYS A 8 -17.95 9.70 5.13
N GLY A 9 -16.66 9.38 5.03
CA GLY A 9 -16.08 8.59 3.94
C GLY A 9 -15.87 9.34 2.62
N ASN A 10 -16.08 10.65 2.55
CA ASN A 10 -15.87 11.48 1.37
C ASN A 10 -14.50 12.19 1.46
N LEU A 11 -13.43 11.42 1.34
CA LEU A 11 -12.07 11.94 1.39
C LEU A 11 -11.77 12.81 0.16
N THR A 12 -11.12 13.95 0.38
CA THR A 12 -10.65 14.86 -0.67
C THR A 12 -9.21 15.28 -0.39
N ASP A 13 -8.49 15.75 -1.41
CA ASP A 13 -7.13 16.30 -1.27
C ASP A 13 -7.07 17.38 -0.18
N THR A 14 -8.04 18.27 -0.17
CA THR A 14 -8.13 19.31 0.85
C THR A 14 -8.31 18.74 2.24
N ALA A 15 -9.19 17.76 2.43
CA ALA A 15 -9.42 17.14 3.74
C ALA A 15 -8.16 16.41 4.26
N VAL A 16 -7.42 15.73 3.37
CA VAL A 16 -6.15 15.08 3.72
C VAL A 16 -5.11 16.13 4.12
N LEU A 17 -4.95 17.18 3.32
CA LEU A 17 -3.99 18.26 3.61
C LEU A 17 -4.32 18.96 4.96
N GLU A 18 -5.59 19.31 5.21
CA GLU A 18 -5.98 19.93 6.47
C GLU A 18 -5.78 19.00 7.67
N SER A 19 -6.04 17.71 7.50
CA SER A 19 -5.72 16.70 8.52
C SER A 19 -4.21 16.66 8.83
N TRP A 20 -3.36 16.74 7.81
CA TRP A 20 -1.91 16.79 7.99
C TRP A 20 -1.48 18.10 8.67
N LYS A 21 -2.05 19.25 8.29
CA LYS A 21 -1.79 20.54 8.96
C LYS A 21 -2.15 20.52 10.44
N THR A 22 -3.24 19.83 10.79
CA THR A 22 -3.74 19.78 12.16
C THR A 22 -3.01 18.75 13.01
N HIS A 23 -2.68 17.57 12.48
CA HIS A 23 -2.24 16.43 13.28
C HIS A 23 -0.79 16.01 13.04
N VAL A 24 -0.18 16.38 11.91
CA VAL A 24 1.17 15.96 11.52
C VAL A 24 2.15 17.11 11.62
N LEU A 25 1.84 18.25 10.99
CA LEU A 25 2.77 19.38 10.92
C LEU A 25 3.09 20.03 12.28
N PRO A 26 2.19 20.07 13.29
CA PRO A 26 2.52 20.60 14.62
C PRO A 26 3.48 19.73 15.41
N LEU A 27 3.66 18.45 15.03
CA LEU A 27 4.57 17.57 15.74
C LEU A 27 6.03 17.99 15.47
N SER A 28 6.80 18.19 16.54
CA SER A 28 8.24 18.47 16.44
C SER A 28 9.01 17.28 15.87
N GLU A 29 8.53 16.08 16.13
CA GLU A 29 9.10 14.82 15.65
C GLU A 29 8.00 13.83 15.28
N LEU A 30 8.08 13.26 14.08
CA LEU A 30 7.22 12.17 13.62
C LEU A 30 7.82 10.81 14.03
N LYS A 31 7.66 10.44 15.30
CA LYS A 31 8.23 9.19 15.86
C LYS A 31 7.76 7.92 15.18
N ARG A 32 6.53 7.93 14.61
CA ARG A 32 5.90 6.79 13.94
C ARG A 32 5.76 6.95 12.43
N GLY A 33 6.29 8.02 11.86
CA GLY A 33 6.30 8.26 10.42
C GLY A 33 7.59 7.72 9.79
N GLY A 34 7.48 7.14 8.60
CA GLY A 34 8.61 6.76 7.77
C GLY A 34 9.38 7.98 7.22
N ALA A 35 10.40 7.72 6.42
CA ALA A 35 11.18 8.78 5.79
C ALA A 35 10.33 9.60 4.81
N SER A 36 9.45 8.92 4.06
CA SER A 36 8.52 9.56 3.12
C SER A 36 7.55 10.54 3.81
N GLU A 37 6.97 10.16 4.95
CA GLU A 37 6.06 11.04 5.70
C GLU A 37 6.80 12.23 6.30
N ARG A 38 8.01 12.03 6.83
CA ARG A 38 8.83 13.12 7.36
C ARG A 38 9.23 14.12 6.28
N GLU A 39 9.64 13.64 5.11
CA GLU A 39 10.02 14.51 3.99
C GLU A 39 8.79 15.23 3.41
N ALA A 40 7.65 14.56 3.25
CA ALA A 40 6.40 15.19 2.82
C ALA A 40 5.97 16.31 3.80
N ALA A 41 6.04 16.07 5.11
CA ALA A 41 5.77 17.09 6.11
C ALA A 41 6.72 18.31 5.99
N ALA A 42 8.01 18.06 5.74
CA ALA A 42 8.99 19.12 5.50
C ALA A 42 8.68 19.89 4.21
N ASN A 43 8.27 19.21 3.13
CA ASN A 43 7.84 19.81 1.87
C ASN A 43 6.64 20.73 2.09
N ILE A 44 5.61 20.25 2.79
CA ILE A 44 4.40 21.05 3.05
C ILE A 44 4.73 22.29 3.90
N ARG A 45 5.61 22.17 4.92
CA ARG A 45 6.07 23.33 5.72
C ARG A 45 6.79 24.38 4.87
N ARG A 46 7.46 23.96 3.78
CA ARG A 46 8.10 24.87 2.81
C ARG A 46 7.17 25.40 1.73
N GLY A 47 5.87 25.09 1.80
CA GLY A 47 4.86 25.51 0.82
C GLY A 47 4.75 24.60 -0.41
N ILE A 48 5.43 23.46 -0.46
CA ILE A 48 5.30 22.46 -1.51
C ILE A 48 4.10 21.58 -1.17
N LEU A 49 2.96 21.88 -1.76
CA LEU A 49 1.68 21.22 -1.46
C LEU A 49 1.47 19.96 -2.30
N PRO A 50 0.56 19.05 -1.89
CA PRO A 50 0.16 17.90 -2.71
C PRO A 50 -0.36 18.33 -4.10
N PRO A 51 -0.08 17.57 -5.17
CA PRO A 51 0.69 16.32 -5.20
C PRO A 51 2.21 16.51 -5.22
N LEU A 52 2.70 17.77 -5.31
CA LEU A 52 4.15 18.03 -5.44
C LEU A 52 4.92 17.60 -4.19
N SER A 53 4.31 17.63 -3.00
CA SER A 53 4.94 17.13 -1.76
C SER A 53 5.31 15.65 -1.82
N GLY A 54 4.53 14.85 -2.56
CA GLY A 54 4.82 13.45 -2.83
C GLY A 54 5.73 13.24 -4.04
N ILE A 55 5.61 14.09 -5.06
CA ILE A 55 6.46 14.01 -6.27
C ILE A 55 7.91 14.40 -5.97
N TYR A 56 8.12 15.46 -5.18
CA TYR A 56 9.44 15.95 -4.78
C TYR A 56 9.90 15.34 -3.45
N ASN A 57 9.69 14.05 -3.30
CA ASN A 57 10.02 13.26 -2.12
C ASN A 57 11.03 12.17 -2.51
N SER A 58 12.21 12.18 -1.91
CA SER A 58 13.27 11.21 -2.23
C SER A 58 12.91 9.76 -1.85
N HIS A 59 11.93 9.59 -0.95
CA HIS A 59 11.42 8.30 -0.49
C HIS A 59 10.03 7.96 -1.08
N TYR A 60 9.67 8.55 -2.21
CA TYR A 60 8.36 8.44 -2.84
C TYR A 60 7.91 7.01 -3.18
N MET A 61 8.84 6.06 -3.30
CA MET A 61 8.58 4.65 -3.63
C MET A 61 8.45 3.72 -2.42
N SER A 62 8.49 4.26 -1.20
CA SER A 62 8.32 3.40 -0.02
C SER A 62 6.90 2.88 0.11
N ASP A 63 6.71 1.86 0.94
CA ASP A 63 5.42 1.24 1.24
C ASP A 63 4.57 2.00 2.25
N GLY A 64 5.04 3.15 2.76
CA GLY A 64 4.37 3.94 3.78
C GLY A 64 2.92 4.33 3.45
N ALA A 65 2.59 4.55 2.17
CA ALA A 65 1.21 4.77 1.75
C ALA A 65 0.38 3.49 1.86
N ALA A 66 0.91 2.35 1.41
CA ALA A 66 0.25 1.05 1.50
C ALA A 66 -0.07 0.64 2.96
N MET A 67 0.85 0.93 3.89
CA MET A 67 0.69 0.61 5.30
C MET A 67 -0.49 1.31 5.99
N ARG A 68 -0.94 2.46 5.50
CA ARG A 68 -1.94 3.31 6.20
C ARG A 68 -3.33 3.29 5.58
N VAL A 69 -3.54 2.68 4.40
CA VAL A 69 -4.81 2.76 3.65
C VAL A 69 -5.85 1.71 4.05
N THR A 70 -5.55 0.77 4.94
CA THR A 70 -6.51 -0.21 5.47
C THR A 70 -7.87 0.41 5.86
N PRO A 71 -7.93 1.56 6.59
CA PRO A 71 -9.22 2.19 6.90
C PRO A 71 -10.01 2.62 5.67
N ILE A 72 -9.36 2.93 4.55
CA ILE A 72 -10.01 3.25 3.27
C ILE A 72 -10.70 2.02 2.71
N GLY A 73 -10.00 0.88 2.67
CA GLY A 73 -10.60 -0.39 2.23
C GLY A 73 -11.82 -0.77 3.07
N ILE A 74 -11.76 -0.58 4.41
CA ILE A 74 -12.88 -0.89 5.32
C ILE A 74 -14.12 -0.03 4.98
N VAL A 75 -13.98 1.28 4.79
CA VAL A 75 -15.14 2.14 4.48
C VAL A 75 -15.65 1.98 3.06
N CYS A 76 -14.88 1.35 2.19
CA CYS A 76 -15.22 1.03 0.81
C CYS A 76 -15.55 -0.47 0.62
N ALA A 77 -15.97 -1.18 1.67
CA ALA A 77 -16.31 -2.60 1.59
C ALA A 77 -17.22 -2.90 0.39
N GLY A 78 -16.76 -3.77 -0.53
CA GLY A 78 -17.47 -4.13 -1.76
C GLY A 78 -17.39 -3.12 -2.90
N ASP A 79 -16.67 -2.01 -2.73
CA ASP A 79 -16.46 -0.98 -3.76
C ASP A 79 -14.96 -0.77 -4.04
N PRO A 80 -14.32 -1.66 -4.84
CA PRO A 80 -12.90 -1.59 -5.12
C PRO A 80 -12.50 -0.35 -5.91
N GLU A 81 -13.35 0.19 -6.78
CA GLU A 81 -13.06 1.39 -7.57
C GLU A 81 -12.95 2.61 -6.65
N ARG A 82 -13.88 2.75 -5.73
CA ARG A 82 -13.84 3.81 -4.72
C ARG A 82 -12.65 3.65 -3.78
N ALA A 83 -12.33 2.42 -3.37
CA ALA A 83 -11.17 2.14 -2.53
C ALA A 83 -9.87 2.60 -3.20
N ALA A 84 -9.68 2.28 -4.48
CA ALA A 84 -8.54 2.71 -5.26
C ALA A 84 -8.46 4.24 -5.39
N TYR A 85 -9.57 4.88 -5.70
CA TYR A 85 -9.66 6.33 -5.84
C TYR A 85 -9.30 7.07 -4.53
N LEU A 86 -9.87 6.63 -3.40
CA LEU A 86 -9.58 7.26 -2.10
C LEU A 86 -8.15 6.97 -1.62
N ALA A 87 -7.61 5.80 -1.93
CA ALA A 87 -6.21 5.46 -1.64
C ALA A 87 -5.24 6.37 -2.42
N ASP A 88 -5.54 6.69 -3.67
CA ASP A 88 -4.77 7.63 -4.47
C ASP A 88 -4.78 9.04 -3.84
N ILE A 89 -5.94 9.54 -3.41
CA ILE A 89 -6.07 10.84 -2.71
C ILE A 89 -5.22 10.87 -1.43
N ASP A 90 -5.26 9.82 -0.62
CA ASP A 90 -4.45 9.76 0.61
C ASP A 90 -2.95 9.65 0.30
N ALA A 91 -2.58 8.83 -0.67
CA ALA A 91 -1.18 8.52 -0.94
C ALA A 91 -0.39 9.70 -1.53
N ARG A 92 -1.02 10.50 -2.40
CA ARG A 92 -0.34 11.58 -3.16
C ARG A 92 0.25 12.70 -2.31
N ILE A 93 -0.12 12.78 -1.03
CA ILE A 93 0.46 13.76 -0.11
C ILE A 93 1.94 13.48 0.17
N SER A 94 2.34 12.21 0.15
CA SER A 94 3.68 11.75 0.53
C SER A 94 4.37 10.84 -0.47
N HIS A 95 3.64 10.26 -1.41
CA HIS A 95 4.14 9.27 -2.37
C HIS A 95 3.75 9.63 -3.80
N SER A 96 4.46 9.04 -4.76
CA SER A 96 4.15 9.14 -6.18
C SER A 96 4.53 7.83 -6.89
N ARG A 97 4.08 7.66 -8.15
CA ARG A 97 4.37 6.47 -8.95
C ARG A 97 4.09 5.17 -8.17
N ASP A 98 5.03 4.23 -8.17
CA ASP A 98 4.85 2.91 -7.57
C ASP A 98 4.59 2.94 -6.06
N GLY A 99 5.09 3.92 -5.32
CA GLY A 99 4.74 4.11 -3.92
C GLY A 99 3.28 4.53 -3.71
N LEU A 100 2.75 5.41 -4.56
CA LEU A 100 1.33 5.75 -4.59
C LEU A 100 0.49 4.57 -5.10
N TRP A 101 0.90 3.97 -6.23
CA TRP A 101 0.20 2.85 -6.84
C TRP A 101 0.19 1.59 -5.98
N SER A 102 1.02 1.50 -4.96
CA SER A 102 1.01 0.42 -3.97
C SER A 102 -0.15 0.51 -2.98
N ALA A 103 -0.60 1.73 -2.70
CA ALA A 103 -1.72 1.96 -1.79
C ALA A 103 -3.05 1.47 -2.36
N GLN A 104 -3.21 1.57 -3.68
CA GLN A 104 -4.43 1.14 -4.37
C GLN A 104 -4.71 -0.36 -4.23
N PRO A 105 -3.78 -1.29 -4.58
CA PRO A 105 -4.02 -2.71 -4.42
C PRO A 105 -4.26 -3.12 -2.97
N VAL A 106 -3.63 -2.49 -2.00
CA VAL A 106 -3.89 -2.80 -0.58
C VAL A 106 -5.29 -2.36 -0.16
N ALA A 107 -5.71 -1.14 -0.50
CA ALA A 107 -7.06 -0.67 -0.18
C ALA A 107 -8.14 -1.51 -0.89
N VAL A 108 -7.92 -1.86 -2.16
CA VAL A 108 -8.79 -2.75 -2.95
C VAL A 108 -8.87 -4.14 -2.33
N SER A 109 -7.73 -4.73 -1.94
CA SER A 109 -7.70 -6.04 -1.28
C SER A 109 -8.53 -6.06 0.00
N VAL A 110 -8.41 -5.02 0.82
CA VAL A 110 -9.21 -4.89 2.04
C VAL A 110 -10.70 -4.72 1.72
N ALA A 111 -11.06 -3.88 0.73
CA ALA A 111 -12.45 -3.67 0.33
C ALA A 111 -13.11 -4.96 -0.17
N MET A 112 -12.39 -5.74 -0.98
CA MET A 112 -12.83 -7.04 -1.48
C MET A 112 -12.97 -8.07 -0.37
N ALA A 113 -11.98 -8.16 0.53
CA ALA A 113 -12.02 -9.06 1.67
C ALA A 113 -13.19 -8.76 2.62
N MET A 114 -13.48 -7.49 2.88
CA MET A 114 -14.63 -7.06 3.69
C MET A 114 -15.98 -7.45 3.06
N ALA A 115 -16.03 -7.66 1.76
CA ALA A 115 -17.22 -8.13 1.04
C ALA A 115 -17.27 -9.67 0.91
N GLY A 116 -16.29 -10.40 1.43
CA GLY A 116 -16.25 -11.86 1.40
C GLY A 116 -15.72 -12.44 0.08
N ALA A 117 -14.96 -11.67 -0.69
CA ALA A 117 -14.30 -12.16 -1.90
C ALA A 117 -13.28 -13.25 -1.57
N THR A 118 -13.10 -14.19 -2.49
CA THR A 118 -12.05 -15.20 -2.44
C THR A 118 -10.66 -14.56 -2.57
N VAL A 119 -9.63 -15.25 -2.08
CA VAL A 119 -8.25 -14.77 -2.19
C VAL A 119 -7.82 -14.58 -3.65
N ASP A 120 -8.33 -15.40 -4.56
CA ASP A 120 -8.06 -15.26 -6.00
C ASP A 120 -8.67 -13.97 -6.57
N GLU A 121 -9.93 -13.68 -6.23
CA GLU A 121 -10.60 -12.45 -6.64
C GLU A 121 -9.89 -11.22 -6.07
N ILE A 122 -9.46 -11.28 -4.81
CA ILE A 122 -8.69 -10.22 -4.16
C ILE A 122 -7.38 -9.97 -4.91
N TYR A 123 -6.63 -11.03 -5.23
CA TYR A 123 -5.34 -10.89 -5.92
C TYR A 123 -5.50 -10.33 -7.33
N GLN A 124 -6.50 -10.80 -8.09
CA GLN A 124 -6.79 -10.29 -9.43
C GLN A 124 -7.24 -8.81 -9.39
N ALA A 125 -8.07 -8.44 -8.44
CA ALA A 125 -8.47 -7.04 -8.26
C ALA A 125 -7.26 -6.14 -7.93
N ALA A 126 -6.35 -6.61 -7.07
CA ALA A 126 -5.11 -5.92 -6.73
C ALA A 126 -4.19 -5.70 -7.95
N ILE A 127 -4.05 -6.71 -8.82
CA ILE A 127 -3.32 -6.55 -10.08
C ILE A 127 -4.04 -5.53 -10.98
N ASN A 128 -5.34 -5.68 -11.17
CA ASN A 128 -6.10 -4.92 -12.16
C ASN A 128 -6.14 -3.42 -11.88
N VAL A 129 -6.07 -3.00 -10.62
CA VAL A 129 -6.08 -1.59 -10.23
C VAL A 129 -4.77 -0.87 -10.50
N THR A 130 -3.65 -1.59 -10.64
CA THR A 130 -2.33 -0.99 -10.89
C THR A 130 -2.12 -0.63 -12.38
N PRO A 131 -1.43 0.48 -12.72
CA PRO A 131 -1.13 0.83 -14.10
C PRO A 131 -0.36 -0.29 -14.82
N LYS A 132 -0.70 -0.53 -16.09
CA LYS A 132 -0.17 -1.68 -16.85
C LYS A 132 1.35 -1.71 -17.00
N ASP A 133 1.97 -0.56 -17.10
CA ASP A 133 3.40 -0.34 -17.29
C ASP A 133 4.14 0.05 -15.99
N SER A 134 3.50 -0.13 -14.83
CA SER A 134 4.10 0.13 -13.53
C SER A 134 5.00 -1.02 -13.06
N TRP A 135 6.01 -0.70 -12.28
CA TRP A 135 6.81 -1.70 -11.58
C TRP A 135 5.96 -2.52 -10.59
N MET A 136 5.00 -1.88 -9.92
CA MET A 136 4.03 -2.55 -9.04
C MET A 136 3.25 -3.65 -9.79
N ARG A 137 2.71 -3.35 -10.98
CA ARG A 137 2.01 -4.36 -11.81
C ARG A 137 2.94 -5.51 -12.18
N PHE A 138 4.16 -5.20 -12.60
CA PHE A 138 5.16 -6.19 -12.96
C PHE A 138 5.47 -7.14 -11.79
N THR A 139 5.75 -6.61 -10.60
CA THR A 139 6.11 -7.42 -9.43
C THR A 139 4.93 -8.21 -8.87
N LEU A 140 3.71 -7.66 -8.88
CA LEU A 140 2.49 -8.41 -8.53
C LEU A 140 2.27 -9.60 -9.49
N SER A 141 2.40 -9.37 -10.79
CA SER A 141 2.25 -10.44 -11.78
C SER A 141 3.36 -11.49 -11.68
N LYS A 142 4.59 -11.04 -11.40
CA LYS A 142 5.75 -11.94 -11.20
C LYS A 142 5.57 -12.81 -9.95
N ALA A 143 5.12 -12.22 -8.84
CA ALA A 143 4.82 -12.95 -7.62
C ALA A 143 3.72 -14.00 -7.85
N LEU A 144 2.64 -13.63 -8.55
CA LEU A 144 1.56 -14.55 -8.89
C LEU A 144 2.09 -15.76 -9.71
N SER A 145 2.87 -15.50 -10.76
CA SER A 145 3.46 -16.57 -11.58
C SER A 145 4.30 -17.56 -10.75
N ILE A 146 5.08 -17.05 -9.78
CA ILE A 146 5.92 -17.89 -8.92
C ILE A 146 5.04 -18.78 -8.03
N ILE A 147 4.03 -18.22 -7.35
CA ILE A 147 3.20 -18.98 -6.42
C ILE A 147 2.25 -19.96 -7.12
N GLU A 148 1.87 -19.69 -8.36
CA GLU A 148 1.11 -20.64 -9.19
C GLU A 148 1.97 -21.83 -9.68
N GLU A 149 3.25 -21.60 -9.93
CA GLU A 149 4.21 -22.65 -10.29
C GLU A 149 4.58 -23.52 -9.08
N LYS A 150 4.94 -22.90 -7.96
CA LYS A 150 5.52 -23.60 -6.79
C LYS A 150 4.46 -24.15 -5.83
N LYS A 151 3.27 -23.52 -5.74
CA LYS A 151 2.06 -23.94 -5.00
C LYS A 151 2.18 -24.02 -3.48
N THR A 152 3.37 -24.11 -2.91
CA THR A 152 3.58 -24.10 -1.46
C THR A 152 4.42 -22.90 -1.05
N LEU A 153 4.30 -22.50 0.22
CA LEU A 153 5.07 -21.39 0.75
C LEU A 153 6.57 -21.72 0.79
N GLU A 154 6.91 -22.91 1.24
CA GLU A 154 8.28 -23.37 1.41
C GLU A 154 9.03 -23.38 0.06
N GLU A 155 8.39 -23.83 -1.00
CA GLU A 155 8.94 -23.81 -2.35
C GLU A 155 8.98 -22.41 -2.98
N SER A 156 8.02 -21.56 -2.64
CA SER A 156 7.90 -20.20 -3.17
C SER A 156 8.82 -19.20 -2.48
N TRP A 157 9.24 -19.46 -1.24
CA TRP A 157 9.97 -18.51 -0.37
C TRP A 157 11.19 -17.91 -1.06
N LYS A 158 12.16 -18.77 -1.41
CA LYS A 158 13.38 -18.30 -2.05
C LYS A 158 13.13 -17.67 -3.44
N PRO A 159 12.33 -18.28 -4.34
CA PRO A 159 11.99 -17.65 -5.60
C PRO A 159 11.32 -16.27 -5.47
N LEU A 160 10.40 -16.09 -4.52
CA LEU A 160 9.78 -14.78 -4.26
C LEU A 160 10.83 -13.78 -3.77
N HIS A 161 11.64 -14.20 -2.80
CA HIS A 161 12.68 -13.34 -2.24
C HIS A 161 13.67 -12.90 -3.32
N ASP A 162 14.16 -13.83 -4.14
CA ASP A 162 15.12 -13.52 -5.21
C ASP A 162 14.51 -12.63 -6.33
N ALA A 163 13.23 -12.84 -6.66
CA ALA A 163 12.57 -12.12 -7.75
C ALA A 163 12.08 -10.73 -7.38
N LEU A 164 11.78 -10.50 -6.10
CA LEU A 164 11.22 -9.23 -5.62
C LEU A 164 12.25 -8.36 -4.90
N TRP A 165 13.42 -8.89 -4.61
CA TRP A 165 14.46 -8.21 -3.83
C TRP A 165 14.81 -6.82 -4.38
N THR A 166 14.92 -5.87 -3.47
CA THR A 166 15.40 -4.51 -3.75
C THR A 166 16.49 -4.12 -2.75
N GLU A 167 17.32 -3.14 -3.09
CA GLU A 167 18.38 -2.62 -2.20
C GLU A 167 17.78 -2.09 -0.90
N TYR A 168 16.64 -1.41 -0.98
CA TYR A 168 15.92 -0.87 0.18
C TYR A 168 14.70 -1.72 0.46
N LYS A 169 14.67 -2.44 1.57
CA LYS A 169 13.63 -3.42 1.94
C LYS A 169 12.22 -2.83 2.15
N SER A 170 12.07 -1.52 2.29
CA SER A 170 10.77 -0.84 2.40
C SER A 170 10.25 -0.28 1.06
N VAL A 171 10.77 -0.77 -0.06
CA VAL A 171 10.27 -0.38 -1.39
C VAL A 171 8.94 -1.09 -1.67
N ALA A 172 7.92 -0.33 -2.00
CA ALA A 172 6.56 -0.83 -2.19
C ALA A 172 6.42 -1.97 -3.23
N PRO A 173 7.12 -1.95 -4.41
CA PRO A 173 7.16 -3.06 -5.35
C PRO A 173 7.77 -4.38 -4.85
N GLU A 174 8.40 -4.40 -3.68
CA GLU A 174 8.81 -5.62 -2.98
C GLU A 174 7.81 -6.00 -1.89
N ALA A 175 7.48 -5.05 -1.00
CA ALA A 175 6.69 -5.32 0.20
C ALA A 175 5.25 -5.75 -0.12
N VAL A 176 4.55 -5.04 -0.99
CA VAL A 176 3.13 -5.32 -1.30
C VAL A 176 2.94 -6.64 -2.06
N PRO A 177 3.70 -6.95 -3.14
CA PRO A 177 3.60 -8.24 -3.81
C PRO A 177 3.96 -9.42 -2.90
N SER A 178 4.94 -9.27 -2.01
CA SER A 178 5.29 -10.30 -1.03
C SER A 178 4.14 -10.58 -0.07
N ALA A 179 3.52 -9.54 0.48
CA ALA A 179 2.38 -9.69 1.38
C ALA A 179 1.17 -10.35 0.70
N LEU A 180 0.82 -9.94 -0.52
CA LEU A 180 -0.30 -10.54 -1.26
C LEU A 180 0.00 -11.98 -1.71
N ALA A 181 1.26 -12.30 -2.06
CA ALA A 181 1.67 -13.67 -2.34
C ALA A 181 1.51 -14.58 -1.12
N ILE A 182 1.91 -14.11 0.07
CA ILE A 182 1.73 -14.84 1.33
C ILE A 182 0.25 -15.02 1.65
N LEU A 183 -0.58 -13.98 1.48
CA LEU A 183 -2.03 -14.06 1.64
C LEU A 183 -2.60 -15.19 0.78
N LYS A 184 -2.20 -15.27 -0.50
CA LYS A 184 -2.68 -16.30 -1.43
C LYS A 184 -2.17 -17.69 -1.08
N LEU A 185 -0.88 -17.85 -0.75
CA LEU A 185 -0.30 -19.12 -0.35
C LEU A 185 -0.85 -19.69 0.95
N THR A 186 -1.41 -18.84 1.81
CA THR A 186 -2.04 -19.25 3.08
C THR A 186 -3.55 -19.36 2.97
N ASP A 187 -4.13 -19.12 1.80
CA ASP A 187 -5.56 -19.11 1.54
C ASP A 187 -6.33 -18.22 2.55
N GLY A 188 -5.75 -17.08 2.90
CA GLY A 188 -6.33 -16.14 3.86
C GLY A 188 -6.25 -16.58 5.33
N ASP A 189 -5.58 -17.68 5.67
CA ASP A 189 -5.37 -18.07 7.07
C ASP A 189 -4.54 -17.00 7.79
N PHE A 190 -5.20 -16.26 8.68
CA PHE A 190 -4.60 -15.12 9.39
C PHE A 190 -3.36 -15.51 10.19
N LYS A 191 -3.43 -16.62 10.93
CA LYS A 191 -2.33 -17.06 11.80
C LYS A 191 -1.09 -17.45 10.98
N ARG A 192 -1.30 -18.26 9.95
CA ARG A 192 -0.22 -18.63 9.03
C ARG A 192 0.33 -17.41 8.30
N GLY A 193 -0.54 -16.55 7.77
CA GLY A 193 -0.15 -15.33 7.08
C GLY A 193 0.76 -14.44 7.93
N ILE A 194 0.41 -14.17 9.17
CA ILE A 194 1.21 -13.35 10.10
C ILE A 194 2.55 -14.01 10.44
N ILE A 195 2.56 -15.32 10.70
CA ILE A 195 3.80 -16.05 10.99
C ILE A 195 4.76 -15.98 9.78
N TYR A 196 4.25 -16.21 8.59
CA TYR A 196 5.05 -16.22 7.39
C TYR A 196 5.53 -14.81 6.99
N SER A 197 4.69 -13.79 7.09
CA SER A 197 5.10 -12.41 6.83
C SER A 197 6.20 -11.96 7.80
N GLY A 198 6.06 -12.26 9.10
CA GLY A 198 7.06 -11.91 10.11
C GLY A 198 8.40 -12.63 9.93
N ASN A 199 8.41 -13.80 9.29
CA ASN A 199 9.62 -14.57 9.03
C ASN A 199 10.17 -14.39 7.60
N PHE A 200 9.50 -13.65 6.73
CA PHE A 200 9.94 -13.47 5.34
C PHE A 200 11.31 -12.80 5.23
N GLY A 201 11.71 -12.03 6.25
CA GLY A 201 13.06 -11.46 6.36
C GLY A 201 13.21 -10.12 5.61
N ARG A 202 12.11 -9.52 5.16
CA ARG A 202 12.03 -8.19 4.53
C ARG A 202 10.92 -7.37 5.19
N ASP A 203 10.68 -6.17 4.71
CA ASP A 203 9.64 -5.28 5.26
C ASP A 203 8.23 -5.75 4.92
#